data_0cc47d32ded5a1907b802a99ddf01b7c
#
_entry.id   0cc47d32ded5a1907b802a99ddf01b7c
#
_cell.length_a   1.000
_cell.length_b   1.000
_cell.length_c   1.000
_cell.angle_alpha   90.00
_cell.angle_beta   90.00
_cell.angle_gamma   90.00
#
_symmetry.space_group_name_H-M   'P 1'
#
loop_
_entity.id
_entity.type
_entity.pdbx_description
1 polymer ?
#
loop_
_entity_poly.entity_id
_entity_poly.type
_entity_poly.pdbx_seq_one_letter_code
_entity_poly.pdbx_strand_id
1 'polypeptide(L)'
;MSHKKNKAFSLIEISVVIVIVMIMIAGLLQGSRVISNMRITTARNVTNSSAMPWINYIVTWYDVTAGDAFVENENDDGDKISRWNGAELRYSDRVNLTQTDETKKPTLISNGMYGLPSLKFDGVDDYFMSENLEQSVLSYRSGSVFIVFEPKTTSATAKRTIFYQPLECGREFDVGYGFNDLAGNFGLASSSGDC
;
A
#
# COMPACT_ATOMS: atom_id res chain seq x y z
N MET A 1 -50.84 -38.85 -33.94
CA MET A 1 -50.31 -37.61 -33.30
C MET A 1 -49.92 -37.95 -31.86
N SER A 2 -48.63 -38.01 -31.55
CA SER A 2 -48.12 -38.30 -30.20
C SER A 2 -48.03 -36.99 -29.42
N HIS A 3 -48.86 -36.81 -28.39
CA HIS A 3 -48.78 -35.69 -27.46
C HIS A 3 -47.58 -35.88 -26.54
N LYS A 4 -46.50 -35.12 -26.74
CA LYS A 4 -45.40 -34.97 -25.79
C LYS A 4 -45.96 -34.31 -24.53
N LYS A 5 -46.05 -35.08 -23.42
CA LYS A 5 -46.36 -34.52 -22.09
C LYS A 5 -45.16 -33.68 -21.64
N ASN A 6 -45.33 -32.39 -21.62
CA ASN A 6 -44.39 -31.49 -20.97
C ASN A 6 -44.47 -31.73 -19.44
N LYS A 7 -43.38 -32.20 -18.84
CA LYS A 7 -43.26 -32.28 -17.37
C LYS A 7 -43.02 -30.86 -16.88
N ALA A 8 -43.98 -30.31 -16.19
CA ALA A 8 -43.80 -29.07 -15.44
C ALA A 8 -43.03 -29.37 -14.14
N PHE A 9 -42.08 -28.52 -13.77
CA PHE A 9 -41.38 -28.64 -12.50
C PHE A 9 -42.35 -28.39 -11.32
N SER A 10 -42.19 -29.16 -10.26
CA SER A 10 -42.93 -28.95 -9.02
C SER A 10 -42.44 -27.67 -8.31
N LEU A 11 -43.34 -26.92 -7.72
CA LEU A 11 -42.99 -25.69 -6.96
C LEU A 11 -41.99 -26.00 -5.84
N ILE A 12 -42.01 -27.19 -5.26
CA ILE A 12 -41.07 -27.63 -4.25
C ILE A 12 -39.67 -27.88 -4.83
N GLU A 13 -39.55 -28.40 -6.06
CA GLU A 13 -38.27 -28.62 -6.72
C GLU A 13 -37.54 -27.29 -6.96
N ILE A 14 -38.28 -26.27 -7.42
CA ILE A 14 -37.72 -24.95 -7.65
C ILE A 14 -37.31 -24.28 -6.31
N SER A 15 -38.13 -24.42 -5.27
CA SER A 15 -37.83 -23.83 -3.96
C SER A 15 -36.56 -24.40 -3.34
N VAL A 16 -36.33 -25.71 -3.46
CA VAL A 16 -35.12 -26.37 -2.96
C VAL A 16 -33.88 -25.90 -3.74
N VAL A 17 -33.99 -25.80 -5.05
CA VAL A 17 -32.87 -25.30 -5.88
C VAL A 17 -32.50 -23.87 -5.50
N ILE A 18 -33.47 -22.97 -5.31
CA ILE A 18 -33.22 -21.60 -4.91
C ILE A 18 -32.50 -21.54 -3.55
N VAL A 19 -32.91 -22.33 -2.57
CA VAL A 19 -32.26 -22.38 -1.25
C VAL A 19 -30.82 -22.85 -1.36
N ILE A 20 -30.56 -23.91 -2.14
CA ILE A 20 -29.19 -24.40 -2.35
C ILE A 20 -28.32 -23.34 -3.01
N VAL A 21 -28.83 -22.68 -4.06
CA VAL A 21 -28.09 -21.60 -4.75
C VAL A 21 -27.77 -20.44 -3.82
N MET A 22 -28.72 -20.02 -2.97
CA MET A 22 -28.50 -18.96 -1.98
C MET A 22 -27.40 -19.33 -0.97
N ILE A 23 -27.39 -20.56 -0.47
CA ILE A 23 -26.35 -21.04 0.45
C ILE A 23 -24.97 -21.06 -0.25
N MET A 24 -24.91 -21.49 -1.49
CA MET A 24 -23.66 -21.49 -2.27
C MET A 24 -23.12 -20.07 -2.49
N ILE A 25 -24.00 -19.12 -2.86
CA ILE A 25 -23.61 -17.72 -3.05
C ILE A 25 -23.10 -17.11 -1.73
N ALA A 26 -23.81 -17.33 -0.63
CA ALA A 26 -23.39 -16.85 0.69
C ALA A 26 -22.03 -17.41 1.09
N GLY A 27 -21.76 -18.69 0.83
CA GLY A 27 -20.47 -19.32 1.10
C GLY A 27 -19.31 -18.73 0.27
N LEU A 28 -19.54 -18.42 -1.00
CA LEU A 28 -18.53 -17.80 -1.87
C LEU A 28 -18.17 -16.39 -1.41
N LEU A 29 -19.16 -15.58 -1.02
CA LEU A 29 -18.94 -14.21 -0.56
C LEU A 29 -18.14 -14.16 0.76
N GLN A 30 -18.40 -15.07 1.68
CA GLN A 30 -17.66 -15.16 2.94
C GLN A 30 -16.25 -15.73 2.73
N GLY A 31 -16.08 -16.68 1.83
CA GLY A 31 -14.79 -17.29 1.52
C GLY A 31 -13.74 -16.29 1.03
N SER A 32 -14.13 -15.34 0.20
CA SER A 32 -13.20 -14.32 -0.32
C SER A 32 -12.64 -13.41 0.80
N ARG A 33 -13.48 -13.03 1.77
CA ARG A 33 -13.04 -12.22 2.92
C ARG A 33 -12.07 -13.00 3.82
N VAL A 34 -12.33 -14.28 4.04
CA VAL A 34 -11.44 -15.15 4.83
C VAL A 34 -10.07 -15.25 4.18
N ILE A 35 -10.01 -15.46 2.86
CA ILE A 35 -8.75 -15.54 2.12
C ILE A 35 -7.96 -14.23 2.20
N SER A 36 -8.62 -13.08 2.05
CA SER A 36 -7.98 -11.77 2.18
C SER A 36 -7.37 -11.57 3.57
N ASN A 37 -8.15 -11.85 4.62
CA ASN A 37 -7.67 -11.74 6.00
C ASN A 37 -6.50 -12.69 6.29
N MET A 38 -6.53 -13.90 5.75
CA MET A 38 -5.42 -14.86 5.88
C MET A 38 -4.13 -14.34 5.22
N ARG A 39 -4.22 -13.72 4.04
CA ARG A 39 -3.06 -13.13 3.36
C ARG A 39 -2.43 -12.01 4.19
N ILE A 40 -3.25 -11.10 4.72
CA ILE A 40 -2.78 -9.99 5.58
C ILE A 40 -2.12 -10.55 6.84
N THR A 41 -2.76 -11.50 7.50
CA THR A 41 -2.20 -12.14 8.70
C THR A 41 -0.88 -12.85 8.41
N THR A 42 -0.80 -13.55 7.27
CA THR A 42 0.45 -14.21 6.85
C THR A 42 1.53 -13.18 6.56
N ALA A 43 1.22 -12.08 5.86
CA ALA A 43 2.18 -11.01 5.60
C ALA A 43 2.71 -10.42 6.92
N ARG A 44 1.84 -10.09 7.88
CA ARG A 44 2.23 -9.61 9.22
C ARG A 44 3.14 -10.60 9.94
N ASN A 45 2.81 -11.88 9.92
CA ASN A 45 3.62 -12.91 10.57
C ASN A 45 5.00 -13.04 9.92
N VAL A 46 5.08 -12.96 8.59
CA VAL A 46 6.36 -12.97 7.86
C VAL A 46 7.19 -11.75 8.23
N THR A 47 6.59 -10.57 8.26
CA THR A 47 7.26 -9.33 8.65
C THR A 47 7.75 -9.39 10.09
N ASN A 48 6.91 -9.80 11.03
CA ASN A 48 7.25 -9.90 12.45
C ASN A 48 8.32 -10.95 12.74
N SER A 49 8.36 -12.04 11.96
CA SER A 49 9.38 -13.09 12.07
C SER A 49 10.65 -12.80 11.27
N SER A 50 10.66 -11.74 10.49
CA SER A 50 11.82 -11.32 9.70
C SER A 50 12.91 -10.71 10.60
N ALA A 51 14.08 -10.46 10.02
CA ALA A 51 15.15 -9.76 10.72
C ALA A 51 14.84 -8.27 10.96
N MET A 52 13.82 -7.70 10.32
CA MET A 52 13.52 -6.27 10.37
C MET A 52 13.39 -5.70 11.79
N PRO A 53 12.60 -6.29 12.71
CA PRO A 53 12.49 -5.78 14.08
C PRO A 53 13.79 -5.84 14.87
N TRP A 54 14.78 -6.59 14.42
CA TRP A 54 16.06 -6.82 15.08
C TRP A 54 17.23 -6.03 14.48
N ILE A 55 17.02 -5.37 13.35
CA ILE A 55 18.05 -4.53 12.73
C ILE A 55 18.26 -3.30 13.62
N ASN A 56 19.49 -3.12 14.06
CA ASN A 56 19.87 -1.91 14.77
C ASN A 56 19.97 -0.73 13.77
N TYR A 57 19.56 0.45 14.25
CA TYR A 57 19.63 1.69 13.44
C TYR A 57 18.64 1.77 12.27
N ILE A 58 17.53 1.03 12.30
CA ILE A 58 16.38 1.41 11.49
C ILE A 58 15.89 2.77 11.98
N VAL A 59 15.89 3.74 11.10
CA VAL A 59 15.44 5.10 11.41
C VAL A 59 13.92 5.16 11.31
N THR A 60 13.37 4.60 10.25
CA THR A 60 11.93 4.52 10.06
C THR A 60 11.55 3.33 9.18
N TRP A 61 10.36 2.79 9.41
CA TRP A 61 9.83 1.66 8.66
C TRP A 61 8.31 1.78 8.57
N TYR A 62 7.78 1.64 7.37
CA TYR A 62 6.36 1.73 7.08
C TYR A 62 5.87 0.43 6.45
N ASP A 63 4.82 -0.15 7.02
CA ASP A 63 4.20 -1.38 6.53
C ASP A 63 2.68 -1.21 6.47
N VAL A 64 2.13 -1.24 5.26
CA VAL A 64 0.68 -1.12 5.02
C VAL A 64 -0.12 -2.24 5.69
N THR A 65 0.52 -3.39 5.93
CA THR A 65 -0.13 -4.54 6.57
C THR A 65 -0.09 -4.48 8.10
N ALA A 66 0.63 -3.53 8.70
CA ALA A 66 0.67 -3.37 10.16
C ALA A 66 -0.74 -3.08 10.73
N GLY A 67 -0.99 -3.57 11.94
CA GLY A 67 -2.32 -3.47 12.54
C GLY A 67 -2.76 -2.04 12.85
N ASP A 68 -1.79 -1.17 13.07
CA ASP A 68 -1.94 0.25 13.38
C ASP A 68 -1.34 1.16 12.29
N ALA A 69 -1.27 0.64 11.04
CA ALA A 69 -0.68 1.38 9.92
C ALA A 69 -1.38 2.73 9.68
N PHE A 70 -2.69 2.77 9.82
CA PHE A 70 -3.53 3.93 9.51
C PHE A 70 -4.39 4.35 10.69
N VAL A 71 -5.07 5.48 10.57
CA VAL A 71 -6.07 5.95 11.52
C VAL A 71 -7.29 5.01 11.48
N GLU A 72 -7.95 4.81 12.62
CA GLU A 72 -9.02 3.82 12.79
C GLU A 72 -10.16 3.90 11.76
N ASN A 73 -10.46 5.10 11.26
CA ASN A 73 -11.52 5.33 10.28
C ASN A 73 -11.03 5.35 8.82
N GLU A 74 -9.79 5.00 8.55
CA GLU A 74 -9.15 5.04 7.22
C GLU A 74 -8.57 3.66 6.85
N ASN A 75 -9.35 2.58 7.07
CA ASN A 75 -8.89 1.19 6.89
C ASN A 75 -9.66 0.42 5.82
N ASP A 76 -10.63 1.04 5.18
CA ASP A 76 -11.45 0.38 4.15
C ASP A 76 -10.89 0.62 2.74
N ASP A 77 -11.27 -0.26 1.82
CA ASP A 77 -10.87 -0.14 0.42
C ASP A 77 -11.41 1.14 -0.21
N GLY A 78 -10.52 1.92 -0.78
CA GLY A 78 -10.86 3.21 -1.39
C GLY A 78 -10.72 4.41 -0.45
N ASP A 79 -10.40 4.23 0.81
CA ASP A 79 -10.20 5.32 1.75
C ASP A 79 -9.00 6.19 1.38
N LYS A 80 -9.16 7.48 1.57
CA LYS A 80 -8.10 8.48 1.47
C LYS A 80 -7.33 8.52 2.79
N ILE A 81 -6.04 8.23 2.74
CA ILE A 81 -5.20 8.08 3.92
C ILE A 81 -4.58 9.42 4.32
N SER A 82 -4.92 9.89 5.51
CA SER A 82 -4.36 11.12 6.09
C SER A 82 -3.05 10.88 6.84
N ARG A 83 -2.85 9.67 7.36
CA ARG A 83 -1.69 9.36 8.19
C ARG A 83 -1.26 7.90 8.02
N TRP A 84 0.04 7.70 7.77
CA TRP A 84 0.68 6.41 7.78
C TRP A 84 1.65 6.33 8.94
N ASN A 85 1.32 5.49 9.91
CA ASN A 85 2.11 5.35 11.13
C ASN A 85 3.38 4.53 10.87
N GLY A 86 4.48 5.00 11.46
CA GLY A 86 5.71 4.21 11.49
C GLY A 86 5.52 2.92 12.29
N ALA A 87 6.12 1.84 11.86
CA ALA A 87 6.04 0.53 12.50
C ALA A 87 7.21 0.25 13.46
N GLU A 88 7.99 1.27 13.83
CA GLU A 88 9.15 1.13 14.73
C GLU A 88 8.72 0.67 16.11
N LEU A 89 9.28 -0.46 16.54
CA LEU A 89 9.00 -1.03 17.84
C LEU A 89 9.92 -0.50 18.95
N ARG A 90 11.02 0.17 18.61
CA ARG A 90 12.11 0.50 19.55
C ARG A 90 12.20 1.96 19.97
N TYR A 91 11.54 2.87 19.26
CA TYR A 91 11.63 4.30 19.55
C TYR A 91 10.30 4.81 20.10
N SER A 92 10.39 5.63 21.18
CA SER A 92 9.21 6.26 21.79
C SER A 92 8.50 7.22 20.84
N ASP A 93 9.24 7.76 19.87
CA ASP A 93 8.75 8.77 18.94
C ASP A 93 8.71 8.17 17.55
N ARG A 94 7.58 7.54 17.20
CA ARG A 94 7.35 7.04 15.84
C ARG A 94 7.32 8.20 14.86
N VAL A 95 8.06 8.06 13.78
CA VAL A 95 7.99 9.00 12.67
C VAL A 95 6.77 8.64 11.82
N ASN A 96 5.76 9.51 11.80
CA ASN A 96 4.58 9.29 10.99
C ASN A 96 4.64 10.12 9.72
N LEU A 97 4.01 9.61 8.66
CA LEU A 97 3.78 10.34 7.43
C LEU A 97 2.36 10.87 7.44
N THR A 98 2.20 12.14 7.10
CA THR A 98 0.89 12.81 7.16
C THR A 98 0.58 13.56 5.87
N GLN A 99 -0.72 13.68 5.57
CA GLN A 99 -1.29 14.49 4.51
C GLN A 99 -2.65 15.04 4.97
N THR A 100 -2.77 16.35 5.05
CA THR A 100 -3.98 17.02 5.53
C THR A 100 -4.91 17.50 4.40
N ASP A 101 -4.37 17.65 3.18
CA ASP A 101 -5.15 18.05 2.01
C ASP A 101 -5.85 16.85 1.39
N GLU A 102 -7.18 16.80 1.44
CA GLU A 102 -8.00 15.69 0.93
C GLU A 102 -7.75 15.38 -0.55
N THR A 103 -7.35 16.37 -1.34
CA THR A 103 -7.11 16.19 -2.78
C THR A 103 -5.79 15.48 -3.05
N LYS A 104 -4.86 15.51 -2.09
CA LYS A 104 -3.49 15.00 -2.20
C LYS A 104 -3.21 13.75 -1.37
N LYS A 105 -4.26 13.21 -0.75
CA LYS A 105 -4.14 11.97 0.01
C LYS A 105 -4.08 10.76 -0.92
N PRO A 106 -3.12 9.85 -0.76
CA PRO A 106 -3.15 8.58 -1.46
C PRO A 106 -4.32 7.71 -1.00
N THR A 107 -4.70 6.77 -1.84
CA THR A 107 -5.86 5.89 -1.63
C THR A 107 -5.42 4.50 -1.20
N LEU A 108 -6.06 3.95 -0.18
CA LEU A 108 -5.85 2.55 0.23
C LEU A 108 -6.54 1.60 -0.77
N ILE A 109 -5.80 0.63 -1.26
CA ILE A 109 -6.31 -0.45 -2.10
C ILE A 109 -6.12 -1.77 -1.35
N SER A 110 -7.20 -2.36 -0.87
CA SER A 110 -7.14 -3.59 -0.05
C SER A 110 -6.63 -4.82 -0.80
N ASN A 111 -6.84 -4.87 -2.11
CA ASN A 111 -6.34 -5.94 -2.98
C ASN A 111 -5.42 -5.34 -4.05
N GLY A 112 -4.36 -4.70 -3.61
CA GLY A 112 -3.40 -4.00 -4.45
C GLY A 112 -2.31 -4.91 -5.00
N MET A 113 -1.08 -4.76 -4.53
CA MET A 113 0.07 -5.52 -5.02
C MET A 113 0.02 -6.98 -4.56
N TYR A 114 -0.04 -7.92 -5.50
CA TYR A 114 -0.06 -9.38 -5.23
C TYR A 114 -1.15 -9.82 -4.25
N GLY A 115 -2.27 -9.10 -4.19
CA GLY A 115 -3.39 -9.42 -3.31
C GLY A 115 -3.18 -8.98 -1.85
N LEU A 116 -2.20 -8.12 -1.59
CA LEU A 116 -1.97 -7.45 -0.32
C LEU A 116 -2.42 -5.99 -0.40
N PRO A 117 -2.75 -5.36 0.73
CA PRO A 117 -3.03 -3.94 0.77
C PRO A 117 -1.85 -3.12 0.23
N SER A 118 -2.15 -2.05 -0.45
CA SER A 118 -1.15 -1.09 -0.93
C SER A 118 -1.71 0.32 -0.98
N LEU A 119 -0.85 1.32 -0.93
CA LEU A 119 -1.21 2.70 -1.14
C LEU A 119 -1.05 3.05 -2.61
N LYS A 120 -2.10 3.62 -3.19
CA LYS A 120 -2.10 4.12 -4.56
C LYS A 120 -1.94 5.63 -4.53
N PHE A 121 -0.89 6.11 -5.17
CA PHE A 121 -0.67 7.52 -5.49
C PHE A 121 -1.12 7.76 -6.93
N ASP A 122 -1.80 8.86 -7.19
CA ASP A 122 -2.35 9.18 -8.51
C ASP A 122 -1.28 9.59 -9.53
N GLY A 123 -0.09 9.93 -9.03
CA GLY A 123 1.06 10.37 -9.83
C GLY A 123 0.92 11.79 -10.35
N VAL A 124 0.02 12.59 -9.81
CA VAL A 124 -0.16 14.03 -10.10
C VAL A 124 0.34 14.84 -8.92
N ASP A 125 -0.31 14.73 -7.76
CA ASP A 125 -0.01 15.54 -6.58
C ASP A 125 -0.24 14.80 -5.24
N ASP A 126 -0.52 13.50 -5.26
CA ASP A 126 -0.58 12.69 -4.05
C ASP A 126 0.82 12.55 -3.42
N TYR A 127 0.95 12.87 -2.13
CA TYR A 127 2.19 12.69 -1.37
C TYR A 127 1.93 12.60 0.13
N PHE A 128 2.94 12.15 0.86
CA PHE A 128 3.02 12.27 2.31
C PHE A 128 4.18 13.17 2.72
N MET A 129 4.04 13.81 3.87
CA MET A 129 5.12 14.53 4.55
C MET A 129 5.41 13.89 5.90
N SER A 130 6.67 13.88 6.29
CA SER A 130 7.06 13.55 7.65
C SER A 130 7.17 14.80 8.49
N GLU A 131 6.56 14.80 9.65
CA GLU A 131 6.57 15.95 10.56
C GLU A 131 7.90 16.11 11.34
N ASN A 132 8.70 15.05 11.47
CA ASN A 132 9.86 15.02 12.36
C ASN A 132 11.10 14.33 11.78
N LEU A 133 11.23 14.29 10.46
CA LEU A 133 12.38 13.61 9.82
C LEU A 133 13.67 14.44 9.87
N GLU A 134 13.60 15.70 10.29
CA GLU A 134 14.68 16.67 10.19
C GLU A 134 15.98 16.25 10.91
N GLN A 135 15.91 15.40 11.91
CA GLN A 135 17.09 15.03 12.68
C GLN A 135 17.61 13.60 12.47
N SER A 136 16.86 12.72 11.81
CA SER A 136 17.17 11.31 11.96
C SER A 136 17.64 10.57 10.72
N VAL A 137 17.13 10.85 9.53
CA VAL A 137 17.39 9.95 8.39
C VAL A 137 18.72 10.21 7.71
N LEU A 138 19.18 11.44 7.62
CA LEU A 138 20.40 11.79 6.87
C LEU A 138 21.46 12.58 7.65
N SER A 139 21.33 12.72 8.96
CA SER A 139 22.44 13.20 9.79
C SER A 139 23.63 12.21 9.81
N TYR A 140 23.41 11.00 9.32
CA TYR A 140 24.48 10.02 9.13
C TYR A 140 25.10 10.16 7.74
N ARG A 141 26.43 9.98 7.68
CA ARG A 141 27.21 10.07 6.43
C ARG A 141 26.87 8.96 5.41
N SER A 142 26.09 7.96 5.79
CA SER A 142 25.68 6.85 4.94
C SER A 142 24.36 6.25 5.44
N GLY A 143 23.52 5.85 4.51
CA GLY A 143 22.23 5.18 4.79
C GLY A 143 21.76 4.34 3.62
N SER A 144 20.77 3.50 3.85
CA SER A 144 20.11 2.72 2.81
C SER A 144 18.60 2.93 2.92
N VAL A 145 17.95 3.12 1.80
CA VAL A 145 16.49 3.22 1.68
C VAL A 145 15.99 2.05 0.85
N PHE A 146 15.01 1.32 1.36
CA PHE A 146 14.37 0.21 0.66
C PHE A 146 12.91 0.57 0.42
N ILE A 147 12.48 0.56 -0.84
CA ILE A 147 11.11 0.91 -1.23
C ILE A 147 10.58 -0.17 -2.15
N VAL A 148 9.39 -0.69 -1.86
CA VAL A 148 8.66 -1.61 -2.74
C VAL A 148 7.52 -0.85 -3.39
N PHE A 149 7.52 -0.77 -4.72
CA PHE A 149 6.49 -0.08 -5.47
C PHE A 149 6.23 -0.75 -6.82
N GLU A 150 5.06 -0.49 -7.39
CA GLU A 150 4.65 -0.94 -8.72
C GLU A 150 4.26 0.28 -9.58
N PRO A 151 5.05 0.63 -10.62
CA PRO A 151 4.68 1.71 -11.50
C PRO A 151 3.49 1.30 -12.39
N LYS A 152 2.43 2.10 -12.41
CA LYS A 152 1.24 1.85 -13.26
C LYS A 152 1.39 2.40 -14.67
N THR A 153 2.28 3.37 -14.89
CA THR A 153 2.55 3.95 -16.19
C THR A 153 4.03 3.93 -16.49
N THR A 154 4.38 3.51 -17.70
CA THR A 154 5.76 3.52 -18.20
C THR A 154 6.06 4.77 -19.05
N SER A 155 5.13 5.72 -19.13
CA SER A 155 5.31 6.95 -19.91
C SER A 155 6.35 7.85 -19.24
N ALA A 156 7.52 7.86 -19.81
CA ALA A 156 8.75 8.42 -19.24
C ALA A 156 8.97 9.90 -19.53
N THR A 157 7.92 10.69 -19.76
CA THR A 157 8.09 12.12 -20.09
C THR A 157 8.32 13.02 -18.88
N ALA A 158 8.12 12.53 -17.67
CA ALA A 158 8.34 13.29 -16.44
C ALA A 158 8.99 12.43 -15.35
N LYS A 159 9.93 13.03 -14.62
CA LYS A 159 10.49 12.45 -13.40
C LYS A 159 9.35 12.26 -12.37
N ARG A 160 9.26 11.08 -11.79
CA ARG A 160 8.35 10.75 -10.70
C ARG A 160 9.18 10.52 -9.45
N THR A 161 9.10 11.41 -8.50
CA THR A 161 9.79 11.29 -7.22
C THR A 161 9.01 10.33 -6.32
N ILE A 162 9.71 9.33 -5.77
CA ILE A 162 9.14 8.38 -4.81
C ILE A 162 9.48 8.82 -3.39
N PHE A 163 10.70 9.29 -3.18
CA PHE A 163 11.19 9.78 -1.91
C PHE A 163 12.03 11.03 -2.15
N TYR A 164 11.75 12.07 -1.39
CA TYR A 164 12.47 13.34 -1.47
C TYR A 164 12.78 13.82 -0.06
N GLN A 165 14.02 14.23 0.15
CA GLN A 165 14.43 14.89 1.37
C GLN A 165 15.31 16.09 1.03
N PRO A 166 14.90 17.31 1.39
CA PRO A 166 15.77 18.46 1.36
C PRO A 166 16.85 18.30 2.43
N LEU A 167 18.10 18.52 2.06
CA LEU A 167 19.23 18.57 2.96
C LEU A 167 19.64 20.01 3.21
N GLU A 168 20.35 20.25 4.28
CA GLU A 168 20.97 21.56 4.53
C GLU A 168 21.85 21.98 3.35
N CYS A 169 21.99 23.29 3.16
CA CYS A 169 22.84 23.89 2.13
C CYS A 169 22.40 23.64 0.67
N GLY A 170 21.09 23.49 0.42
CA GLY A 170 20.58 23.32 -0.93
C GLY A 170 20.87 21.95 -1.56
N ARG A 171 21.32 21.00 -0.76
CA ARG A 171 21.44 19.60 -1.16
C ARG A 171 20.08 18.93 -1.12
N GLU A 172 19.89 17.99 -2.03
CA GLU A 172 18.66 17.22 -2.10
C GLU A 172 19.00 15.73 -2.24
N PHE A 173 18.28 14.89 -1.52
CA PHE A 173 18.29 13.46 -1.76
C PHE A 173 16.96 13.06 -2.37
N ASP A 174 16.99 12.52 -3.57
CA ASP A 174 15.80 12.22 -4.34
C ASP A 174 15.93 10.82 -4.95
N VAL A 175 14.92 9.99 -4.67
CA VAL A 175 14.73 8.69 -5.31
C VAL A 175 13.52 8.80 -6.21
N GLY A 176 13.73 8.68 -7.51
CA GLY A 176 12.64 8.86 -8.48
C GLY A 176 12.62 7.78 -9.55
N TYR A 177 11.51 7.73 -10.26
CA TYR A 177 11.25 6.87 -11.41
C TYR A 177 10.89 7.73 -12.62
N GLY A 178 11.32 7.33 -13.83
CA GLY A 178 10.93 8.01 -15.05
C GLY A 178 11.90 9.11 -15.49
N PHE A 179 13.19 8.91 -15.34
CA PHE A 179 14.20 9.74 -15.98
C PHE A 179 14.11 9.59 -17.51
N ASN A 180 14.49 10.63 -18.24
CA ASN A 180 14.37 10.82 -19.70
C ASN A 180 14.92 9.68 -20.60
N ASP A 181 15.16 8.49 -20.09
CA ASP A 181 15.61 7.34 -20.82
C ASP A 181 14.50 6.29 -20.95
N LEU A 182 14.29 5.85 -22.17
CA LEU A 182 13.30 4.86 -22.64
C LEU A 182 13.35 3.47 -21.94
N ALA A 183 14.10 3.32 -20.87
CA ALA A 183 14.40 2.05 -20.23
C ALA A 183 14.00 1.95 -18.74
N GLY A 184 13.20 2.86 -18.19
CA GLY A 184 12.74 2.74 -16.79
C GLY A 184 13.87 2.73 -15.77
N ASN A 185 14.88 3.56 -15.93
CA ASN A 185 16.03 3.59 -15.06
C ASN A 185 15.71 4.26 -13.73
N PHE A 186 16.08 3.61 -12.62
CA PHE A 186 16.20 4.21 -11.31
C PHE A 186 17.33 5.24 -11.31
N GLY A 187 17.06 6.43 -10.89
CA GLY A 187 18.06 7.46 -10.70
C GLY A 187 18.11 7.92 -9.24
N LEU A 188 19.30 7.97 -8.69
CA LEU A 188 19.62 8.73 -7.49
C LEU A 188 20.17 10.08 -7.96
N ALA A 189 19.48 11.16 -7.67
CA ALA A 189 20.01 12.50 -7.89
C ALA A 189 20.43 13.07 -6.54
N SER A 190 21.71 13.36 -6.37
CA SER A 190 22.18 14.24 -5.31
C SER A 190 22.68 15.52 -5.97
N SER A 191 22.11 16.66 -5.66
CA SER A 191 22.70 17.94 -6.03
C SER A 191 23.76 18.29 -4.99
N SER A 192 24.99 18.51 -5.41
CA SER A 192 26.03 19.09 -4.57
C SER A 192 25.91 20.61 -4.62
N GLY A 193 25.20 21.20 -3.67
CA GLY A 193 25.33 22.63 -3.39
C GLY A 193 26.56 22.86 -2.51
N ASP A 194 27.40 23.77 -2.89
CA ASP A 194 28.48 24.24 -2.02
C ASP A 194 27.86 25.12 -0.90
N CYS A 195 28.22 24.80 0.35
CA CYS A 195 27.95 25.66 1.50
C CYS A 195 29.12 26.64 1.71
#